data_ad95255e0795b17fc4a2c30085cb203c
#
_entry.id   ad95255e0795b17fc4a2c30085cb203c
#
_cell.length_a   1.000
_cell.length_b   1.000
_cell.length_c   1.000
_cell.angle_alpha   90.00
_cell.angle_beta   90.00
_cell.angle_gamma   90.00
#
_symmetry.space_group_name_H-M   'P 1'
#
loop_
_entity.id
_entity.type
_entity.pdbx_description
1 polymer ?
#
loop_
_entity_poly.entity_id
_entity_poly.type
_entity_poly.pdbx_seq_one_letter_code
_entity_poly.pdbx_strand_id
1 'polypeptide(L)'
;TLVFFTNCSSTKKSQAINTQTKTPFVWEAASVYFLLTDRFNNGDATNDLNFNRNKTAGKLRGFEGGDIKGISKKIDEGYFDKLGINAIWFTPIVEQIHDAVDEGTGLSYGFHGYWARDWTALDPNFGTKDDLVALIQKAHAHGIRIIMDGVINHTGPVTAEDTIWPSDWVRTGPQCDYKSFETTTVCTLVKNLPDIKTESSQEVALPAFLIEKWKKEGRYENEVASLDAFFKRTGYPRTPKNYIIKWLTDYIADYGIDGYRADTVKHTDEQVWADFKTQCDFAFASWKKNNPTKVLDNNPFYTIAEVYNYNISSGQYFDFGDKKVNYYENGFNNMINFEFKWDAKKDYEYLFSKYSKISNGELKNYSVLNYLSSHDDGGPFDAARTNNKETATKLLLSPGLAQVYYGDESARSLIVEGTQGDATLRSLMNWEDIKSNPETQKALLHWQKLGQFRKNHPAIGGGIHQRISSQPYVFSRTYTTNTYTDQVVIGLDLPIGKKELSVGTIFRDGTKLKDAYSGKETTVVNGKVSIDSEFDIVLLEK
;
A
#
# COMPACT_ATOMS: atom_id res chain seq x y z
N THR A 1 -23.49 -29.60 75.28
CA THR A 1 -22.49 -28.69 74.81
C THR A 1 -22.78 -28.39 73.30
N LEU A 2 -23.41 -27.23 73.07
CA LEU A 2 -23.71 -26.72 71.70
C LEU A 2 -22.49 -25.96 71.20
N VAL A 3 -21.97 -26.29 70.03
CA VAL A 3 -20.94 -25.57 69.37
C VAL A 3 -21.57 -24.76 68.21
N PHE A 4 -21.51 -23.44 68.32
CA PHE A 4 -21.92 -22.52 67.22
C PHE A 4 -20.76 -22.34 66.23
N PHE A 5 -21.02 -22.67 64.95
CA PHE A 5 -20.15 -22.30 63.84
C PHE A 5 -20.60 -20.93 63.28
N THR A 6 -19.79 -19.91 63.44
CA THR A 6 -19.94 -18.63 62.73
C THR A 6 -19.31 -18.69 61.37
N ASN A 7 -20.15 -18.61 60.34
CA ASN A 7 -19.74 -18.57 58.95
C ASN A 7 -19.35 -17.12 58.58
N CYS A 8 -18.05 -16.85 58.41
CA CYS A 8 -17.54 -15.57 57.93
C CYS A 8 -17.49 -15.64 56.39
N SER A 9 -18.47 -15.07 55.71
CA SER A 9 -18.41 -14.89 54.25
C SER A 9 -17.56 -13.70 53.90
N SER A 10 -16.34 -13.95 53.43
CA SER A 10 -15.48 -12.92 52.79
C SER A 10 -15.93 -12.69 51.36
N THR A 11 -16.62 -11.60 51.13
CA THR A 11 -16.86 -11.04 49.77
C THR A 11 -15.53 -10.60 49.14
N LYS A 12 -14.97 -11.49 48.30
CA LYS A 12 -13.89 -11.06 47.38
C LYS A 12 -14.46 -10.05 46.39
N LYS A 13 -14.14 -8.76 46.58
CA LYS A 13 -14.25 -7.76 45.53
C LYS A 13 -13.38 -8.24 44.37
N SER A 14 -13.99 -8.63 43.25
CA SER A 14 -13.28 -8.82 42.00
C SER A 14 -12.79 -7.44 41.57
N GLN A 15 -11.50 -7.19 41.68
CA GLN A 15 -10.86 -6.10 40.97
C GLN A 15 -11.01 -6.41 39.48
N ALA A 16 -11.83 -5.63 38.80
CA ALA A 16 -11.84 -5.60 37.35
C ALA A 16 -10.41 -5.22 36.89
N ILE A 17 -9.69 -6.18 36.37
CA ILE A 17 -8.42 -5.95 35.68
C ILE A 17 -8.79 -5.16 34.43
N ASN A 18 -8.53 -3.86 34.46
CA ASN A 18 -8.66 -2.98 33.30
C ASN A 18 -7.49 -3.32 32.35
N THR A 19 -7.56 -4.45 31.67
CA THR A 19 -6.67 -4.76 30.56
C THR A 19 -7.11 -3.87 29.41
N GLN A 20 -6.44 -2.73 29.26
CA GLN A 20 -6.50 -1.94 28.03
C GLN A 20 -6.04 -2.87 26.92
N THR A 21 -6.97 -3.44 26.19
CA THR A 21 -6.66 -4.33 25.07
C THR A 21 -5.94 -3.50 24.01
N LYS A 22 -4.70 -3.91 23.65
CA LYS A 22 -3.90 -3.26 22.62
C LYS A 22 -4.75 -3.15 21.35
N THR A 23 -4.77 -1.96 20.72
CA THR A 23 -5.45 -1.73 19.44
C THR A 23 -5.01 -2.79 18.42
N PRO A 24 -5.93 -3.58 17.86
CA PRO A 24 -5.58 -4.58 16.88
C PRO A 24 -5.17 -3.93 15.57
N PHE A 25 -4.23 -4.54 14.86
CA PHE A 25 -3.99 -4.18 13.47
C PHE A 25 -5.12 -4.71 12.58
N VAL A 26 -5.70 -3.83 11.78
CA VAL A 26 -6.80 -4.13 10.85
C VAL A 26 -6.42 -3.55 9.48
N TRP A 27 -6.31 -4.40 8.47
CA TRP A 27 -5.91 -3.95 7.13
C TRP A 27 -6.84 -2.89 6.58
N GLU A 28 -8.16 -3.01 6.76
CA GLU A 28 -9.17 -2.05 6.29
C GLU A 28 -8.97 -0.64 6.85
N ALA A 29 -8.30 -0.54 8.00
CA ALA A 29 -7.97 0.74 8.63
C ALA A 29 -6.55 1.23 8.34
N ALA A 30 -5.75 0.44 7.63
CA ALA A 30 -4.33 0.74 7.43
C ALA A 30 -4.10 2.01 6.60
N SER A 31 -3.04 2.74 6.98
CA SER A 31 -2.40 3.75 6.16
C SER A 31 -1.19 3.12 5.48
N VAL A 32 -1.21 3.08 4.17
CA VAL A 32 -0.15 2.54 3.31
C VAL A 32 0.64 3.70 2.72
N TYR A 33 1.93 3.79 3.05
CA TYR A 33 2.81 4.78 2.45
C TYR A 33 3.44 4.23 1.18
N PHE A 34 3.05 4.78 0.04
CA PHE A 34 3.58 4.39 -1.26
C PHE A 34 4.72 5.31 -1.70
N LEU A 35 5.85 4.74 -2.04
CA LEU A 35 7.02 5.49 -2.50
C LEU A 35 7.69 4.86 -3.73
N LEU A 36 8.33 5.69 -4.54
CA LEU A 36 9.30 5.24 -5.52
C LEU A 36 10.66 5.08 -4.83
N THR A 37 11.23 3.87 -4.90
CA THR A 37 12.51 3.55 -4.26
C THR A 37 13.60 4.54 -4.67
N ASP A 38 13.72 4.81 -5.97
CA ASP A 38 14.71 5.73 -6.53
C ASP A 38 14.53 7.21 -6.14
N ARG A 39 13.32 7.62 -5.72
CA ARG A 39 12.97 9.04 -5.53
C ARG A 39 12.84 9.47 -4.08
N PHE A 40 12.69 8.52 -3.19
CA PHE A 40 12.33 8.82 -1.81
C PHE A 40 13.50 9.34 -0.99
N ASN A 41 14.58 8.58 -0.88
CA ASN A 41 15.76 8.99 -0.11
C ASN A 41 16.99 8.18 -0.50
N ASN A 42 18.10 8.85 -0.78
CA ASN A 42 19.40 8.22 -1.01
C ASN A 42 20.07 7.88 0.32
N GLY A 43 20.30 6.61 0.57
CA GLY A 43 20.99 6.12 1.77
C GLY A 43 22.43 5.69 1.52
N ASP A 44 22.78 5.43 0.25
CA ASP A 44 24.10 4.95 -0.17
C ASP A 44 24.51 5.49 -1.55
N ALA A 45 25.15 6.63 -1.59
CA ALA A 45 25.59 7.24 -2.84
C ALA A 45 26.61 6.38 -3.65
N THR A 46 27.12 5.28 -3.10
CA THR A 46 28.04 4.41 -3.82
C THR A 46 27.34 3.47 -4.80
N ASN A 47 26.02 3.32 -4.69
CA ASN A 47 25.20 2.48 -5.57
C ASN A 47 24.43 3.25 -6.64
N ASP A 48 24.61 4.58 -6.77
CA ASP A 48 23.82 5.43 -7.66
C ASP A 48 24.04 5.12 -9.15
N LEU A 49 25.18 4.54 -9.51
CA LEU A 49 25.52 4.23 -10.90
C LEU A 49 25.97 2.80 -11.08
N ASN A 50 25.18 2.01 -11.81
CA ASN A 50 25.48 0.63 -12.18
C ASN A 50 25.17 0.39 -13.66
N PHE A 51 25.68 -0.71 -14.22
CA PHE A 51 25.43 -1.16 -15.60
C PHE A 51 25.74 -0.08 -16.68
N ASN A 52 26.67 0.83 -16.41
CA ASN A 52 26.97 1.96 -17.31
C ASN A 52 25.76 2.82 -17.67
N ARG A 53 24.80 2.97 -16.76
CA ARG A 53 23.60 3.82 -16.92
C ARG A 53 23.94 5.31 -16.88
N ASN A 54 24.85 5.76 -17.78
CA ASN A 54 25.44 7.10 -17.79
C ASN A 54 24.99 7.99 -18.95
N LYS A 55 24.05 7.53 -19.79
CA LYS A 55 23.47 8.34 -20.85
C LYS A 55 22.60 9.45 -20.25
N THR A 56 22.60 10.63 -20.86
CA THR A 56 21.74 11.74 -20.45
C THR A 56 20.28 11.37 -20.66
N ALA A 57 19.55 11.23 -19.56
CA ALA A 57 18.10 10.96 -19.56
C ALA A 57 17.28 12.25 -19.72
N GLY A 58 16.02 12.09 -20.10
CA GLY A 58 15.03 13.16 -19.98
C GLY A 58 14.87 13.61 -18.53
N LYS A 59 14.30 14.80 -18.32
CA LYS A 59 14.12 15.34 -16.97
C LYS A 59 13.27 14.40 -16.10
N LEU A 60 13.78 14.00 -14.94
CA LEU A 60 13.20 13.01 -14.02
C LEU A 60 12.97 11.62 -14.64
N ARG A 61 13.76 11.24 -15.65
CA ARG A 61 13.69 9.93 -16.32
C ARG A 61 14.96 9.08 -16.14
N GLY A 62 15.93 9.56 -15.38
CA GLY A 62 17.11 8.81 -14.94
C GLY A 62 16.95 8.25 -13.53
N PHE A 63 17.94 7.50 -13.09
CA PHE A 63 18.13 7.18 -11.67
C PHE A 63 18.59 8.43 -10.92
N GLU A 64 18.02 8.66 -9.74
CA GLU A 64 18.30 9.80 -8.86
C GLU A 64 18.90 9.37 -7.51
N GLY A 65 19.14 8.07 -7.33
CA GLY A 65 19.93 7.53 -6.23
C GLY A 65 19.16 7.11 -4.99
N GLY A 66 17.84 7.20 -4.97
CA GLY A 66 17.05 6.64 -3.86
C GLY A 66 17.18 5.12 -3.79
N ASP A 67 17.21 4.56 -2.55
CA ASP A 67 17.52 3.17 -2.32
C ASP A 67 16.88 2.60 -1.04
N ILE A 68 17.02 1.28 -0.82
CA ILE A 68 16.51 0.55 0.35
C ILE A 68 17.11 1.08 1.65
N LYS A 69 18.40 1.45 1.66
CA LYS A 69 19.06 2.05 2.84
C LYS A 69 18.44 3.41 3.18
N GLY A 70 18.06 4.18 2.17
CA GLY A 70 17.38 5.46 2.36
C GLY A 70 16.01 5.30 3.02
N ILE A 71 15.24 4.27 2.63
CA ILE A 71 13.98 3.93 3.29
C ILE A 71 14.24 3.51 4.74
N SER A 72 15.21 2.61 4.97
CA SER A 72 15.60 2.14 6.30
C SER A 72 15.99 3.29 7.22
N LYS A 73 16.74 4.29 6.72
CA LYS A 73 17.12 5.48 7.47
C LYS A 73 15.90 6.27 7.95
N LYS A 74 14.87 6.40 7.11
CA LYS A 74 13.64 7.12 7.49
C LYS A 74 12.78 6.35 8.50
N ILE A 75 12.85 5.02 8.52
CA ILE A 75 12.28 4.20 9.61
C ILE A 75 13.02 4.50 10.92
N ASP A 76 14.35 4.45 10.93
CA ASP A 76 15.17 4.74 12.12
C ASP A 76 14.94 6.16 12.67
N GLU A 77 14.66 7.15 11.81
CA GLU A 77 14.31 8.52 12.19
C GLU A 77 12.88 8.66 12.77
N GLY A 78 12.09 7.58 12.75
CA GLY A 78 10.69 7.57 13.19
C GLY A 78 9.75 8.36 12.30
N TYR A 79 10.11 8.59 11.05
CA TYR A 79 9.31 9.38 10.11
C TYR A 79 7.93 8.76 9.88
N PHE A 80 7.90 7.48 9.59
CA PHE A 80 6.66 6.73 9.35
C PHE A 80 5.83 6.54 10.62
N ASP A 81 6.49 6.38 11.77
CA ASP A 81 5.78 6.30 13.06
C ASP A 81 5.01 7.58 13.35
N LYS A 82 5.64 8.74 13.17
CA LYS A 82 4.98 10.04 13.37
C LYS A 82 3.79 10.25 12.44
N LEU A 83 3.85 9.73 11.21
CA LEU A 83 2.75 9.76 10.25
C LEU A 83 1.64 8.74 10.53
N GLY A 84 1.82 7.83 11.49
CA GLY A 84 0.86 6.78 11.76
C GLY A 84 0.78 5.71 10.67
N ILE A 85 1.86 5.48 9.94
CA ILE A 85 1.93 4.49 8.85
C ILE A 85 1.90 3.06 9.40
N ASN A 86 1.11 2.20 8.78
CA ASN A 86 0.97 0.78 9.12
C ASN A 86 1.72 -0.14 8.13
N ALA A 87 1.86 0.30 6.88
CA ALA A 87 2.57 -0.45 5.85
C ALA A 87 3.30 0.49 4.89
N ILE A 88 4.44 0.05 4.38
CA ILE A 88 5.19 0.73 3.32
C ILE A 88 5.10 -0.14 2.07
N TRP A 89 4.64 0.47 0.97
CA TRP A 89 4.70 -0.09 -0.37
C TRP A 89 5.73 0.70 -1.18
N PHE A 90 6.70 0.00 -1.76
CA PHE A 90 7.70 0.59 -2.64
C PHE A 90 7.68 -0.08 -4.03
N THR A 91 8.07 0.68 -5.04
CA THR A 91 8.15 0.20 -6.43
C THR A 91 9.05 -1.01 -6.58
N PRO A 92 8.89 -1.83 -7.65
CA PRO A 92 9.66 -3.06 -7.82
C PRO A 92 11.16 -2.82 -7.73
N ILE A 93 11.86 -3.72 -7.04
CA ILE A 93 13.30 -3.62 -6.77
C ILE A 93 14.13 -4.70 -7.47
N VAL A 94 13.51 -5.55 -8.28
CA VAL A 94 14.21 -6.56 -9.08
C VAL A 94 15.07 -5.89 -10.14
N GLU A 95 16.07 -6.62 -10.66
CA GLU A 95 16.98 -6.07 -11.66
C GLU A 95 16.24 -5.61 -12.91
N GLN A 96 16.43 -4.35 -13.25
CA GLN A 96 15.83 -3.66 -14.39
C GLN A 96 16.73 -3.77 -15.63
N ILE A 97 16.19 -3.44 -16.81
CA ILE A 97 16.99 -3.32 -18.03
C ILE A 97 18.20 -2.41 -17.80
N HIS A 98 19.29 -2.69 -18.51
CA HIS A 98 20.56 -1.99 -18.31
C HIS A 98 20.64 -0.68 -19.09
N ASP A 99 20.04 -0.62 -20.27
CA ASP A 99 20.08 0.59 -21.11
C ASP A 99 18.80 1.42 -20.99
N ALA A 100 18.79 2.58 -21.63
CA ALA A 100 17.66 3.51 -21.68
C ALA A 100 16.86 3.36 -22.97
N VAL A 101 15.59 3.72 -22.90
CA VAL A 101 14.64 3.72 -24.03
C VAL A 101 14.02 5.09 -24.18
N ASP A 102 13.88 5.57 -25.42
CA ASP A 102 13.10 6.76 -25.73
C ASP A 102 11.68 6.38 -26.16
N GLU A 103 10.71 6.70 -25.31
CA GLU A 103 9.29 6.51 -25.59
C GLU A 103 8.61 7.75 -26.19
N GLY A 104 9.41 8.68 -26.76
CA GLY A 104 8.96 9.96 -27.29
C GLY A 104 8.96 11.09 -26.25
N THR A 105 9.52 10.85 -25.08
CA THR A 105 9.60 11.79 -23.96
C THR A 105 11.05 12.04 -23.49
N GLY A 106 12.04 11.63 -24.29
CA GLY A 106 13.46 11.57 -23.95
C GLY A 106 13.85 10.22 -23.36
N LEU A 107 15.16 9.93 -23.33
CA LEU A 107 15.68 8.69 -22.81
C LEU A 107 15.23 8.47 -21.36
N SER A 108 14.70 7.28 -21.08
CA SER A 108 14.23 6.83 -19.78
C SER A 108 14.91 5.54 -19.38
N TYR A 109 15.45 5.49 -18.16
CA TYR A 109 15.90 4.24 -17.51
C TYR A 109 14.78 3.57 -16.71
N GLY A 110 14.97 2.33 -16.29
CA GLY A 110 14.03 1.57 -15.47
C GLY A 110 14.00 1.98 -13.98
N PHE A 111 14.23 3.24 -13.66
CA PHE A 111 14.28 3.76 -12.28
C PHE A 111 12.99 3.53 -11.50
N HIS A 112 11.88 3.42 -12.20
CA HIS A 112 10.56 3.17 -11.62
C HIS A 112 10.33 1.72 -11.20
N GLY A 113 11.16 0.78 -11.65
CA GLY A 113 11.08 -0.64 -11.26
C GLY A 113 10.20 -1.54 -12.12
N TYR A 114 9.48 -1.01 -13.12
CA TYR A 114 8.52 -1.79 -13.93
C TYR A 114 9.10 -2.38 -15.21
N TRP A 115 10.41 -2.30 -15.42
CA TRP A 115 11.10 -2.84 -16.58
C TRP A 115 12.04 -3.98 -16.19
N ALA A 116 11.45 -5.03 -15.62
CA ALA A 116 12.19 -6.17 -15.10
C ALA A 116 12.97 -6.92 -16.19
N ARG A 117 14.23 -7.24 -15.89
CA ARG A 117 15.13 -8.11 -16.65
C ARG A 117 15.35 -9.45 -15.96
N ASP A 118 15.54 -9.44 -14.65
CA ASP A 118 15.78 -10.63 -13.83
C ASP A 118 15.05 -10.52 -12.49
N TRP A 119 14.00 -11.33 -12.30
CA TRP A 119 13.24 -11.38 -11.04
C TRP A 119 14.02 -12.01 -9.87
N THR A 120 15.12 -12.72 -10.15
CA THR A 120 15.88 -13.46 -9.14
C THR A 120 16.98 -12.61 -8.48
N ALA A 121 17.21 -11.41 -8.98
CA ALA A 121 18.23 -10.48 -8.49
C ALA A 121 17.59 -9.14 -8.11
N LEU A 122 18.19 -8.46 -7.13
CA LEU A 122 17.88 -7.05 -6.87
C LEU A 122 18.68 -6.16 -7.82
N ASP A 123 18.09 -5.05 -8.24
CA ASP A 123 18.82 -4.03 -8.98
C ASP A 123 19.85 -3.37 -8.05
N PRO A 124 21.12 -3.34 -8.40
CA PRO A 124 22.14 -2.78 -7.53
C PRO A 124 21.97 -1.28 -7.24
N ASN A 125 21.26 -0.53 -8.08
CA ASN A 125 20.89 0.85 -7.77
C ASN A 125 19.91 0.96 -6.58
N PHE A 126 19.14 -0.11 -6.30
CA PHE A 126 18.21 -0.13 -5.17
C PHE A 126 18.82 -0.72 -3.91
N GLY A 127 19.91 -1.50 -4.01
CA GLY A 127 20.58 -2.08 -2.88
C GLY A 127 20.84 -3.58 -2.99
N THR A 128 21.15 -4.19 -1.85
CA THR A 128 21.51 -5.60 -1.72
C THR A 128 20.42 -6.39 -1.00
N LYS A 129 20.55 -7.73 -1.04
CA LYS A 129 19.69 -8.63 -0.25
C LYS A 129 19.80 -8.35 1.25
N ASP A 130 21.00 -8.03 1.75
CA ASP A 130 21.20 -7.68 3.17
C ASP A 130 20.51 -6.37 3.53
N ASP A 131 20.48 -5.39 2.62
CA ASP A 131 19.74 -4.14 2.81
C ASP A 131 18.23 -4.39 2.91
N LEU A 132 17.71 -5.30 2.08
CA LEU A 132 16.30 -5.70 2.13
C LEU A 132 15.95 -6.43 3.45
N VAL A 133 16.80 -7.34 3.90
CA VAL A 133 16.63 -8.00 5.22
C VAL A 133 16.61 -6.98 6.34
N ALA A 134 17.55 -6.03 6.33
CA ALA A 134 17.61 -4.97 7.33
C ALA A 134 16.35 -4.07 7.30
N LEU A 135 15.89 -3.70 6.11
CA LEU A 135 14.66 -2.92 5.93
C LEU A 135 13.45 -3.61 6.57
N ILE A 136 13.24 -4.90 6.24
CA ILE A 136 12.09 -5.66 6.74
C ILE A 136 12.16 -5.81 8.27
N GLN A 137 13.34 -6.14 8.81
CA GLN A 137 13.52 -6.26 10.26
C GLN A 137 13.23 -4.95 10.99
N LYS A 138 13.70 -3.82 10.47
CA LYS A 138 13.43 -2.49 11.03
C LYS A 138 11.94 -2.14 10.95
N ALA A 139 11.33 -2.34 9.79
CA ALA A 139 9.89 -2.09 9.62
C ALA A 139 9.06 -2.91 10.62
N HIS A 140 9.34 -4.20 10.74
CA HIS A 140 8.66 -5.09 11.67
C HIS A 140 8.88 -4.69 13.14
N ALA A 141 10.08 -4.23 13.51
CA ALA A 141 10.35 -3.73 14.86
C ALA A 141 9.49 -2.49 15.21
N HIS A 142 9.09 -1.70 14.22
CA HIS A 142 8.17 -0.57 14.34
C HIS A 142 6.69 -0.96 14.12
N GLY A 143 6.39 -2.25 13.93
CA GLY A 143 5.03 -2.72 13.61
C GLY A 143 4.53 -2.31 12.24
N ILE A 144 5.43 -1.98 11.33
CA ILE A 144 5.15 -1.59 9.94
C ILE A 144 5.30 -2.81 9.04
N ARG A 145 4.30 -3.07 8.18
CA ARG A 145 4.32 -4.16 7.19
C ARG A 145 5.02 -3.70 5.92
N ILE A 146 5.64 -4.63 5.22
CA ILE A 146 6.27 -4.38 3.92
C ILE A 146 5.44 -5.00 2.81
N ILE A 147 5.02 -4.16 1.87
CA ILE A 147 4.35 -4.53 0.62
C ILE A 147 5.34 -4.29 -0.52
N MET A 148 5.72 -5.34 -1.22
CA MET A 148 6.49 -5.22 -2.46
C MET A 148 5.56 -5.04 -3.66
N ASP A 149 6.08 -4.48 -4.73
CA ASP A 149 5.39 -4.42 -6.02
C ASP A 149 5.81 -5.61 -6.89
N GLY A 150 4.86 -6.32 -7.47
CA GLY A 150 5.09 -7.50 -8.27
C GLY A 150 4.57 -7.36 -9.70
N VAL A 151 5.46 -7.52 -10.67
CA VAL A 151 5.13 -7.49 -12.10
C VAL A 151 5.17 -8.91 -12.66
N ILE A 152 4.05 -9.42 -13.17
CA ILE A 152 3.95 -10.73 -13.82
C ILE A 152 3.73 -10.57 -15.33
N ASN A 153 3.07 -9.49 -15.74
CA ASN A 153 2.53 -9.34 -17.09
C ASN A 153 3.58 -9.16 -18.18
N HIS A 154 4.70 -8.50 -17.93
CA HIS A 154 5.64 -8.09 -18.97
C HIS A 154 7.08 -8.07 -18.49
N THR A 155 8.00 -8.14 -19.45
CA THR A 155 9.44 -7.87 -19.24
C THR A 155 9.74 -6.40 -19.53
N GLY A 156 10.94 -5.95 -19.19
CA GLY A 156 11.41 -4.64 -19.63
C GLY A 156 11.57 -4.55 -21.17
N PRO A 157 11.67 -3.32 -21.70
CA PRO A 157 11.93 -3.08 -23.12
C PRO A 157 13.21 -3.74 -23.62
N VAL A 158 13.22 -4.02 -24.93
CA VAL A 158 14.40 -4.54 -25.64
C VAL A 158 15.28 -3.36 -26.03
N THR A 159 16.59 -3.46 -25.74
CA THR A 159 17.61 -2.48 -26.11
C THR A 159 18.82 -3.18 -26.71
N ALA A 160 19.87 -2.42 -27.05
CA ALA A 160 21.13 -3.01 -27.51
C ALA A 160 21.82 -3.88 -26.43
N GLU A 161 21.62 -3.52 -25.15
CA GLU A 161 22.19 -4.24 -23.99
C GLU A 161 21.24 -5.30 -23.43
N ASP A 162 19.94 -5.19 -23.75
CA ASP A 162 18.87 -5.99 -23.15
C ASP A 162 18.19 -6.86 -24.19
N THR A 163 18.68 -8.08 -24.34
CA THR A 163 18.16 -9.06 -25.29
C THR A 163 16.72 -9.43 -24.96
N ILE A 164 15.89 -9.54 -26.02
CA ILE A 164 14.52 -10.02 -25.90
C ILE A 164 14.48 -11.43 -25.29
N TRP A 165 13.48 -11.69 -24.48
CA TRP A 165 13.17 -13.03 -23.98
C TRP A 165 12.74 -13.96 -25.13
N PRO A 166 12.90 -15.30 -25.04
CA PRO A 166 12.50 -16.22 -26.09
C PRO A 166 11.04 -16.06 -26.49
N SER A 167 10.73 -16.34 -27.75
CA SER A 167 9.37 -16.17 -28.30
C SER A 167 8.33 -17.13 -27.74
N ASP A 168 8.73 -18.19 -27.07
CA ASP A 168 7.86 -19.07 -26.30
C ASP A 168 7.53 -18.50 -24.91
N TRP A 169 8.31 -17.53 -24.42
CA TRP A 169 8.05 -16.78 -23.18
C TRP A 169 7.21 -15.54 -23.39
N VAL A 170 7.48 -14.77 -24.45
CA VAL A 170 6.91 -13.45 -24.66
C VAL A 170 6.30 -13.28 -26.05
N ARG A 171 5.38 -12.33 -26.16
CA ARG A 171 4.87 -11.77 -27.43
C ARG A 171 5.29 -10.30 -27.53
N THR A 172 5.39 -9.82 -28.78
CA THR A 172 5.73 -8.41 -29.09
C THR A 172 4.57 -7.67 -29.77
N GLY A 173 3.41 -8.26 -29.77
CA GLY A 173 2.18 -7.73 -30.34
C GLY A 173 1.07 -8.79 -30.38
N PRO A 174 -0.15 -8.40 -30.77
CA PRO A 174 -0.62 -7.04 -31.05
C PRO A 174 -0.65 -6.16 -29.80
N GLN A 175 -0.72 -4.81 -29.97
CA GLN A 175 -1.02 -3.92 -28.87
C GLN A 175 -2.47 -4.08 -28.42
N CYS A 176 -2.72 -3.85 -27.12
CA CYS A 176 -4.06 -3.93 -26.54
C CYS A 176 -5.00 -2.89 -27.17
N ASP A 177 -6.23 -3.30 -27.47
CA ASP A 177 -7.28 -2.39 -27.94
C ASP A 177 -8.45 -2.25 -26.95
N TYR A 178 -8.41 -3.03 -25.84
CA TYR A 178 -9.34 -2.93 -24.70
C TYR A 178 -10.83 -3.12 -25.03
N LYS A 179 -11.16 -3.84 -26.11
CA LYS A 179 -12.56 -4.08 -26.53
C LYS A 179 -13.17 -5.34 -25.91
N SER A 180 -12.34 -6.24 -25.41
CA SER A 180 -12.76 -7.51 -24.82
C SER A 180 -11.75 -7.98 -23.79
N PHE A 181 -12.08 -9.03 -23.04
CA PHE A 181 -11.15 -9.70 -22.15
C PHE A 181 -9.88 -10.15 -22.89
N GLU A 182 -10.04 -10.85 -24.03
CA GLU A 182 -8.91 -11.35 -24.82
C GLU A 182 -8.02 -10.21 -25.32
N THR A 183 -8.60 -9.14 -25.89
CA THR A 183 -7.84 -7.99 -26.41
C THR A 183 -7.25 -7.09 -25.34
N THR A 184 -7.48 -7.41 -24.06
CA THR A 184 -6.87 -6.78 -22.88
C THR A 184 -5.80 -7.68 -22.24
N THR A 185 -5.93 -9.02 -22.35
CA THR A 185 -5.04 -9.99 -21.66
C THR A 185 -4.02 -10.66 -22.56
N VAL A 186 -4.27 -10.75 -23.88
CA VAL A 186 -3.39 -11.41 -24.86
C VAL A 186 -2.82 -10.38 -25.84
N CYS A 187 -2.11 -9.39 -25.31
CA CYS A 187 -1.66 -8.22 -26.07
C CYS A 187 -0.51 -7.52 -25.34
N THR A 188 0.20 -6.62 -26.02
CA THR A 188 1.24 -5.76 -25.40
C THR A 188 0.64 -4.43 -24.98
N LEU A 189 0.99 -3.94 -23.79
CA LEU A 189 0.51 -2.64 -23.26
C LEU A 189 0.92 -1.46 -24.15
N VAL A 190 2.20 -1.42 -24.47
CA VAL A 190 2.82 -0.40 -25.31
C VAL A 190 3.83 -1.04 -26.26
N LYS A 191 4.25 -0.28 -27.27
CA LYS A 191 5.32 -0.69 -28.18
C LYS A 191 6.61 -0.97 -27.41
N ASN A 192 7.34 -2.01 -27.79
CA ASN A 192 8.61 -2.42 -27.18
C ASN A 192 8.50 -2.77 -25.68
N LEU A 193 7.35 -3.24 -25.22
CA LEU A 193 7.19 -3.82 -23.88
C LEU A 193 6.69 -5.26 -24.06
N PRO A 194 7.60 -6.25 -24.16
CA PRO A 194 7.22 -7.64 -24.40
C PRO A 194 6.32 -8.19 -23.29
N ASP A 195 5.18 -8.72 -23.71
CA ASP A 195 4.17 -9.30 -22.84
C ASP A 195 4.48 -10.78 -22.59
N ILE A 196 4.46 -11.20 -21.32
CA ILE A 196 4.70 -12.61 -20.94
C ILE A 196 3.46 -13.43 -21.28
N LYS A 197 3.63 -14.55 -21.97
CA LYS A 197 2.55 -15.48 -22.32
C LYS A 197 2.03 -16.22 -21.09
N THR A 198 1.41 -15.48 -20.18
CA THR A 198 0.93 -15.99 -18.87
C THR A 198 -0.22 -16.99 -19.04
N GLU A 199 -0.97 -16.92 -20.12
CA GLU A 199 -2.05 -17.85 -20.48
C GLU A 199 -1.53 -19.16 -21.07
N SER A 200 -0.24 -19.23 -21.47
CA SER A 200 0.31 -20.41 -22.12
C SER A 200 0.39 -21.61 -21.17
N SER A 201 -0.10 -22.76 -21.66
CA SER A 201 0.10 -24.05 -21.02
C SER A 201 1.35 -24.79 -21.51
N GLN A 202 2.08 -24.21 -22.46
CA GLN A 202 3.28 -24.82 -23.05
C GLN A 202 4.45 -24.65 -22.07
N GLU A 203 5.14 -25.76 -21.79
CA GLU A 203 6.39 -25.72 -21.02
C GLU A 203 7.52 -25.08 -21.83
N VAL A 204 8.35 -24.30 -21.15
CA VAL A 204 9.47 -23.55 -21.73
C VAL A 204 10.76 -23.82 -20.98
N ALA A 205 11.89 -23.72 -21.69
CA ALA A 205 13.20 -23.75 -21.07
C ALA A 205 13.56 -22.38 -20.48
N LEU A 206 14.49 -22.37 -19.53
CA LEU A 206 15.07 -21.12 -19.04
C LEU A 206 15.76 -20.37 -20.18
N PRO A 207 15.64 -19.02 -20.25
CA PRO A 207 16.35 -18.23 -21.24
C PRO A 207 17.86 -18.38 -21.12
N ALA A 208 18.55 -18.54 -22.26
CA ALA A 208 20.00 -18.76 -22.28
C ALA A 208 20.77 -17.63 -21.57
N PHE A 209 20.39 -16.37 -21.79
CA PHE A 209 21.06 -15.24 -21.16
C PHE A 209 20.95 -15.27 -19.63
N LEU A 210 19.84 -15.78 -19.07
CA LEU A 210 19.62 -15.90 -17.64
C LEU A 210 20.50 -17.02 -17.05
N ILE A 211 20.59 -18.14 -17.75
CA ILE A 211 21.50 -19.25 -17.39
C ILE A 211 22.96 -18.78 -17.36
N GLU A 212 23.39 -18.06 -18.40
CA GLU A 212 24.74 -17.51 -18.50
C GLU A 212 25.04 -16.52 -17.36
N LYS A 213 24.07 -15.62 -17.08
CA LYS A 213 24.17 -14.69 -15.95
C LYS A 213 24.34 -15.43 -14.63
N TRP A 214 23.47 -16.40 -14.34
CA TRP A 214 23.53 -17.17 -13.09
C TRP A 214 24.85 -17.95 -12.93
N LYS A 215 25.37 -18.52 -14.04
CA LYS A 215 26.69 -19.19 -14.05
C LYS A 215 27.82 -18.21 -13.74
N LYS A 216 27.79 -17.02 -14.36
CA LYS A 216 28.78 -15.97 -14.12
C LYS A 216 28.75 -15.48 -12.66
N GLU A 217 27.58 -15.43 -12.06
CA GLU A 217 27.35 -15.02 -10.67
C GLU A 217 27.55 -16.17 -9.66
N GLY A 218 27.83 -17.40 -10.12
CA GLY A 218 28.07 -18.57 -9.25
C GLY A 218 26.83 -19.09 -8.53
N ARG A 219 25.62 -18.76 -8.99
CA ARG A 219 24.36 -19.17 -8.35
C ARG A 219 23.49 -20.13 -9.17
N TYR A 220 23.94 -20.53 -10.37
CA TYR A 220 23.16 -21.36 -11.28
C TYR A 220 22.63 -22.64 -10.63
N GLU A 221 23.49 -23.40 -9.95
CA GLU A 221 23.11 -24.68 -9.33
C GLU A 221 22.04 -24.49 -8.24
N ASN A 222 22.14 -23.43 -7.46
CA ASN A 222 21.17 -23.11 -6.41
C ASN A 222 19.82 -22.69 -7.01
N GLU A 223 19.83 -21.87 -8.06
CA GLU A 223 18.60 -21.43 -8.74
C GLU A 223 17.85 -22.61 -9.37
N VAL A 224 18.59 -23.50 -10.08
CA VAL A 224 18.00 -24.70 -10.69
C VAL A 224 17.44 -25.63 -9.61
N ALA A 225 18.20 -25.91 -8.55
CA ALA A 225 17.74 -26.77 -7.45
C ALA A 225 16.46 -26.20 -6.77
N SER A 226 16.40 -24.88 -6.61
CA SER A 226 15.23 -24.19 -6.04
C SER A 226 14.00 -24.29 -6.95
N LEU A 227 14.20 -24.13 -8.28
CA LEU A 227 13.14 -24.35 -9.28
C LEU A 227 12.64 -25.79 -9.26
N ASP A 228 13.55 -26.78 -9.27
CA ASP A 228 13.18 -28.20 -9.25
C ASP A 228 12.36 -28.55 -8.00
N ALA A 229 12.75 -28.02 -6.85
CA ALA A 229 12.01 -28.20 -5.60
C ALA A 229 10.60 -27.59 -5.66
N PHE A 230 10.47 -26.39 -6.21
CA PHE A 230 9.17 -25.74 -6.40
C PHE A 230 8.24 -26.54 -7.31
N PHE A 231 8.70 -26.90 -8.52
CA PHE A 231 7.89 -27.64 -9.49
C PHE A 231 7.56 -29.06 -9.00
N LYS A 232 8.49 -29.73 -8.30
CA LYS A 232 8.21 -31.01 -7.65
C LYS A 232 7.13 -30.92 -6.57
N ARG A 233 7.19 -29.86 -5.74
CA ARG A 233 6.22 -29.63 -4.66
C ARG A 233 4.83 -29.29 -5.19
N THR A 234 4.75 -28.42 -6.19
CA THR A 234 3.47 -27.90 -6.70
C THR A 234 2.83 -28.80 -7.73
N GLY A 235 3.62 -29.57 -8.48
CA GLY A 235 3.17 -30.28 -9.66
C GLY A 235 2.80 -29.35 -10.83
N TYR A 236 3.12 -28.07 -10.75
CA TYR A 236 2.87 -27.13 -11.82
C TYR A 236 3.75 -27.41 -13.04
N PRO A 237 3.24 -27.20 -14.26
CA PRO A 237 4.06 -27.25 -15.46
C PRO A 237 5.05 -26.08 -15.50
N ARG A 238 6.18 -26.26 -16.19
CA ARG A 238 7.22 -25.24 -16.34
C ARG A 238 6.85 -24.19 -17.38
N THR A 239 5.74 -23.49 -17.18
CA THR A 239 5.27 -22.42 -18.05
C THR A 239 5.78 -21.06 -17.62
N PRO A 240 5.79 -20.03 -18.49
CA PRO A 240 6.29 -18.70 -18.16
C PRO A 240 5.75 -18.16 -16.84
N LYS A 241 4.43 -18.18 -16.64
CA LYS A 241 3.80 -17.67 -15.40
C LYS A 241 4.32 -18.36 -14.15
N ASN A 242 4.53 -19.67 -14.18
CA ASN A 242 4.89 -20.44 -12.99
C ASN A 242 6.35 -20.21 -12.56
N TYR A 243 7.23 -19.87 -13.49
CA TYR A 243 8.57 -19.38 -13.14
C TYR A 243 8.49 -18.02 -12.42
N ILE A 244 7.72 -17.08 -12.97
CA ILE A 244 7.59 -15.74 -12.36
C ILE A 244 6.93 -15.84 -10.97
N ILE A 245 5.86 -16.63 -10.83
CA ILE A 245 5.21 -16.90 -9.53
C ILE A 245 6.23 -17.43 -8.53
N LYS A 246 7.05 -18.40 -8.92
CA LYS A 246 8.09 -18.96 -8.07
C LYS A 246 9.07 -17.86 -7.64
N TRP A 247 9.62 -17.09 -8.56
CA TRP A 247 10.59 -16.05 -8.26
C TRP A 247 10.05 -14.94 -7.35
N LEU A 248 8.80 -14.53 -7.53
CA LEU A 248 8.16 -13.56 -6.65
C LEU A 248 7.89 -14.15 -5.25
N THR A 249 7.50 -15.42 -5.17
CA THR A 249 7.23 -16.05 -3.86
C THR A 249 8.51 -16.37 -3.06
N ASP A 250 9.67 -16.40 -3.71
CA ASP A 250 10.97 -16.49 -2.99
C ASP A 250 11.19 -15.30 -2.07
N TYR A 251 10.79 -14.09 -2.47
CA TYR A 251 10.89 -12.92 -1.59
C TYR A 251 10.06 -13.05 -0.31
N ILE A 252 8.96 -13.79 -0.36
CA ILE A 252 8.15 -14.10 0.81
C ILE A 252 8.85 -15.15 1.68
N ALA A 253 9.29 -16.25 1.06
CA ALA A 253 9.89 -17.39 1.75
C ALA A 253 11.21 -17.02 2.42
N ASP A 254 12.02 -16.19 1.77
CA ASP A 254 13.38 -15.83 2.21
C ASP A 254 13.37 -14.64 3.19
N TYR A 255 12.51 -13.66 2.96
CA TYR A 255 12.58 -12.37 3.68
C TYR A 255 11.38 -12.07 4.57
N GLY A 256 10.20 -12.66 4.30
CA GLY A 256 9.00 -12.46 5.11
C GLY A 256 8.33 -11.10 4.88
N ILE A 257 8.28 -10.65 3.62
CA ILE A 257 7.41 -9.53 3.25
C ILE A 257 5.96 -9.88 3.56
N ASP A 258 5.13 -8.87 3.83
CA ASP A 258 3.77 -9.06 4.34
C ASP A 258 2.70 -9.03 3.25
N GLY A 259 3.04 -8.48 2.09
CA GLY A 259 2.10 -8.37 0.97
C GLY A 259 2.75 -8.05 -0.36
N TYR A 260 1.94 -8.20 -1.41
CA TYR A 260 2.22 -7.71 -2.76
C TYR A 260 1.14 -6.75 -3.24
N ARG A 261 1.57 -5.64 -3.84
CA ARG A 261 0.76 -4.95 -4.83
C ARG A 261 1.09 -5.54 -6.18
N ALA A 262 0.12 -6.09 -6.86
CA ALA A 262 0.29 -6.66 -8.20
C ALA A 262 0.00 -5.61 -9.26
N ASP A 263 0.98 -5.44 -10.14
CA ASP A 263 0.92 -4.53 -11.28
C ASP A 263 0.05 -5.09 -12.40
N THR A 264 -0.63 -4.23 -13.15
CA THR A 264 -1.34 -4.55 -14.40
C THR A 264 -2.25 -5.79 -14.34
N VAL A 265 -2.97 -5.96 -13.22
CA VAL A 265 -3.74 -7.19 -12.93
C VAL A 265 -4.74 -7.54 -14.01
N LYS A 266 -5.46 -6.56 -14.60
CA LYS A 266 -6.46 -6.82 -15.63
C LYS A 266 -5.88 -7.31 -16.97
N HIS A 267 -4.55 -7.21 -17.14
CA HIS A 267 -3.85 -7.65 -18.35
C HIS A 267 -3.38 -9.10 -18.29
N THR A 268 -3.73 -9.79 -17.22
CA THR A 268 -3.38 -11.19 -16.98
C THR A 268 -4.64 -11.96 -16.59
N ASP A 269 -4.78 -13.19 -17.09
CA ASP A 269 -5.91 -14.06 -16.76
C ASP A 269 -6.06 -14.21 -15.23
N GLU A 270 -7.29 -14.17 -14.73
CA GLU A 270 -7.58 -14.22 -13.29
C GLU A 270 -7.06 -15.49 -12.61
N GLN A 271 -6.98 -16.61 -13.34
CA GLN A 271 -6.46 -17.86 -12.78
C GLN A 271 -4.98 -17.76 -12.41
N VAL A 272 -4.22 -16.93 -13.12
CA VAL A 272 -2.80 -16.67 -12.79
C VAL A 272 -2.69 -16.07 -11.39
N TRP A 273 -3.59 -15.16 -11.05
CA TRP A 273 -3.61 -14.50 -9.74
C TRP A 273 -4.07 -15.44 -8.62
N ALA A 274 -5.02 -16.33 -8.91
CA ALA A 274 -5.43 -17.38 -7.97
C ALA A 274 -4.25 -18.34 -7.67
N ASP A 275 -3.50 -18.76 -8.69
CA ASP A 275 -2.29 -19.57 -8.54
C ASP A 275 -1.21 -18.82 -7.75
N PHE A 276 -0.98 -17.54 -8.07
CA PHE A 276 -0.04 -16.68 -7.36
C PHE A 276 -0.38 -16.57 -5.87
N LYS A 277 -1.64 -16.23 -5.54
CA LYS A 277 -2.07 -16.13 -4.14
C LYS A 277 -1.88 -17.42 -3.37
N THR A 278 -2.20 -18.56 -3.98
CA THR A 278 -1.99 -19.88 -3.38
C THR A 278 -0.54 -20.08 -2.98
N GLN A 279 0.40 -19.71 -3.86
CA GLN A 279 1.82 -19.86 -3.56
C GLN A 279 2.34 -18.79 -2.60
N CYS A 280 1.80 -17.58 -2.62
CA CYS A 280 2.10 -16.55 -1.62
C CYS A 280 1.69 -17.00 -0.21
N ASP A 281 0.49 -17.54 -0.05
CA ASP A 281 0.00 -18.02 1.24
C ASP A 281 0.85 -19.18 1.77
N PHE A 282 1.22 -20.12 0.90
CA PHE A 282 2.12 -21.21 1.26
C PHE A 282 3.49 -20.69 1.71
N ALA A 283 4.09 -19.78 0.95
CA ALA A 283 5.40 -19.22 1.26
C ALA A 283 5.38 -18.46 2.60
N PHE A 284 4.34 -17.66 2.82
CA PHE A 284 4.21 -16.87 4.05
C PHE A 284 3.95 -17.73 5.29
N ALA A 285 3.09 -18.74 5.18
CA ALA A 285 2.87 -19.71 6.25
C ALA A 285 4.17 -20.47 6.59
N SER A 286 4.94 -20.85 5.57
CA SER A 286 6.25 -21.50 5.75
C SER A 286 7.25 -20.56 6.43
N TRP A 287 7.32 -19.30 6.00
CA TRP A 287 8.20 -18.30 6.61
C TRP A 287 7.82 -18.07 8.09
N LYS A 288 6.54 -17.90 8.42
CA LYS A 288 6.07 -17.74 9.80
C LYS A 288 6.45 -18.94 10.68
N LYS A 289 6.27 -20.15 10.16
CA LYS A 289 6.65 -21.38 10.88
C LYS A 289 8.15 -21.43 11.19
N ASN A 290 8.98 -21.00 10.25
CA ASN A 290 10.43 -21.00 10.38
C ASN A 290 10.97 -19.81 11.19
N ASN A 291 10.18 -18.75 11.36
CA ASN A 291 10.57 -17.51 12.03
C ASN A 291 9.57 -17.07 13.11
N PRO A 292 9.21 -17.93 14.08
CA PRO A 292 8.10 -17.66 15.00
C PRO A 292 8.29 -16.41 15.86
N THR A 293 9.54 -15.99 16.10
CA THR A 293 9.86 -14.78 16.88
C THR A 293 9.80 -13.48 16.08
N LYS A 294 9.66 -13.57 14.74
CA LYS A 294 9.58 -12.42 13.84
C LYS A 294 8.16 -12.14 13.33
N VAL A 295 7.21 -12.98 13.69
CA VAL A 295 5.80 -12.86 13.26
C VAL A 295 5.14 -11.68 13.96
N LEU A 296 4.55 -10.76 13.21
CA LEU A 296 3.86 -9.58 13.74
C LEU A 296 2.46 -9.95 14.30
N ASP A 297 1.73 -10.77 13.59
CA ASP A 297 0.34 -11.16 13.86
C ASP A 297 -0.06 -12.45 13.13
N ASN A 298 -1.32 -12.82 13.22
CA ASN A 298 -1.88 -14.00 12.56
C ASN A 298 -2.53 -13.69 11.19
N ASN A 299 -2.40 -12.45 10.67
CA ASN A 299 -2.96 -12.11 9.38
C ASN A 299 -2.33 -12.96 8.26
N PRO A 300 -3.11 -13.36 7.24
CA PRO A 300 -2.59 -14.01 6.04
C PRO A 300 -1.76 -13.02 5.21
N PHE A 301 -1.08 -13.54 4.20
CA PHE A 301 -0.39 -12.70 3.21
C PHE A 301 -1.38 -11.78 2.50
N TYR A 302 -1.06 -10.49 2.40
CA TYR A 302 -1.97 -9.49 1.87
C TYR A 302 -1.69 -9.16 0.40
N THR A 303 -2.73 -9.05 -0.42
CA THR A 303 -2.61 -8.78 -1.85
C THR A 303 -3.49 -7.62 -2.26
N ILE A 304 -2.89 -6.67 -2.98
CA ILE A 304 -3.53 -5.48 -3.54
C ILE A 304 -3.45 -5.56 -5.05
N ALA A 305 -4.58 -5.44 -5.75
CA ALA A 305 -4.63 -5.45 -7.21
C ALA A 305 -4.63 -4.05 -7.80
N GLU A 306 -3.75 -3.79 -8.76
CA GLU A 306 -3.94 -2.69 -9.68
C GLU A 306 -4.77 -3.18 -10.88
N VAL A 307 -6.08 -2.98 -10.78
CA VAL A 307 -7.03 -3.15 -11.88
C VAL A 307 -7.35 -1.75 -12.40
N TYR A 308 -6.58 -1.27 -13.37
CA TYR A 308 -6.67 0.12 -13.84
C TYR A 308 -8.11 0.49 -14.24
N ASN A 309 -8.61 1.61 -13.69
CA ASN A 309 -10.00 2.09 -13.76
C ASN A 309 -11.03 1.26 -12.97
N TYR A 310 -10.63 0.40 -12.03
CA TYR A 310 -11.59 -0.16 -11.09
C TYR A 310 -12.17 0.94 -10.20
N ASN A 311 -13.48 0.90 -10.04
CA ASN A 311 -14.26 1.84 -9.25
C ASN A 311 -14.97 1.10 -8.12
N ILE A 312 -14.94 1.62 -6.90
CA ILE A 312 -15.63 1.02 -5.75
C ILE A 312 -17.15 0.83 -6.03
N SER A 313 -17.75 1.70 -6.84
CA SER A 313 -19.14 1.61 -7.27
C SER A 313 -19.45 0.40 -8.16
N SER A 314 -18.43 -0.27 -8.70
CA SER A 314 -18.58 -1.51 -9.47
C SER A 314 -18.69 -2.75 -8.58
N GLY A 315 -18.59 -2.58 -7.25
CA GLY A 315 -18.64 -3.68 -6.28
C GLY A 315 -17.49 -4.65 -6.50
N GLN A 316 -17.78 -5.95 -6.52
CA GLN A 316 -16.74 -6.99 -6.61
C GLN A 316 -16.23 -7.25 -8.02
N TYR A 317 -16.84 -6.70 -9.06
CA TYR A 317 -16.58 -7.09 -10.44
C TYR A 317 -15.91 -5.99 -11.25
N PHE A 318 -14.96 -6.38 -12.10
CA PHE A 318 -14.46 -5.56 -13.20
C PHE A 318 -15.07 -6.03 -14.51
N ASP A 319 -15.61 -5.10 -15.32
CA ASP A 319 -16.34 -5.38 -16.54
C ASP A 319 -15.47 -5.11 -17.78
N PHE A 320 -15.16 -6.15 -18.55
CA PHE A 320 -14.43 -6.07 -19.83
C PHE A 320 -15.35 -5.83 -21.03
N GLY A 321 -16.67 -5.76 -20.79
CA GLY A 321 -17.68 -5.69 -21.84
C GLY A 321 -18.24 -7.05 -22.23
N ASP A 322 -17.39 -7.99 -22.55
CA ASP A 322 -17.75 -9.38 -22.88
C ASP A 322 -17.64 -10.36 -21.71
N LYS A 323 -16.87 -10.00 -20.67
CA LYS A 323 -16.64 -10.81 -19.47
C LYS A 323 -16.58 -9.91 -18.22
N LYS A 324 -17.13 -10.40 -17.10
CA LYS A 324 -16.95 -9.81 -15.78
C LYS A 324 -16.07 -10.69 -14.91
N VAL A 325 -15.10 -10.11 -14.26
CA VAL A 325 -14.14 -10.82 -13.41
C VAL A 325 -14.23 -10.32 -11.98
N ASN A 326 -14.33 -11.25 -11.03
CA ASN A 326 -14.19 -10.98 -9.60
C ASN A 326 -12.74 -11.28 -9.18
N TYR A 327 -11.91 -10.25 -9.12
CA TYR A 327 -10.51 -10.42 -8.72
C TYR A 327 -10.35 -10.72 -7.22
N TYR A 328 -11.33 -10.35 -6.38
CA TYR A 328 -11.31 -10.72 -4.97
C TYR A 328 -11.39 -12.24 -4.77
N GLU A 329 -12.24 -12.93 -5.53
CA GLU A 329 -12.33 -14.39 -5.50
C GLU A 329 -11.11 -15.06 -6.13
N ASN A 330 -10.36 -14.32 -6.95
CA ASN A 330 -9.17 -14.80 -7.67
C ASN A 330 -7.86 -14.33 -7.00
N GLY A 331 -7.86 -14.17 -5.68
CA GLY A 331 -6.62 -14.07 -4.91
C GLY A 331 -6.30 -12.68 -4.35
N PHE A 332 -7.18 -11.69 -4.51
CA PHE A 332 -6.93 -10.36 -3.97
C PHE A 332 -7.78 -10.03 -2.74
N ASN A 333 -7.14 -9.44 -1.74
CA ASN A 333 -7.81 -8.90 -0.56
C ASN A 333 -8.34 -7.49 -0.82
N ASN A 334 -7.74 -6.80 -1.80
CA ASN A 334 -7.92 -5.37 -2.01
C ASN A 334 -7.73 -5.01 -3.48
N MET A 335 -8.48 -4.00 -3.94
CA MET A 335 -8.25 -3.36 -5.25
C MET A 335 -8.01 -1.86 -5.09
N ILE A 336 -7.07 -1.30 -5.86
CA ILE A 336 -6.85 0.15 -5.93
C ILE A 336 -8.10 0.82 -6.51
N ASN A 337 -8.61 1.83 -5.83
CA ASN A 337 -9.86 2.50 -6.16
C ASN A 337 -9.61 3.80 -6.94
N PHE A 338 -9.80 3.76 -8.25
CA PHE A 338 -9.60 4.91 -9.15
C PHE A 338 -10.73 5.95 -9.06
N GLU A 339 -11.87 5.60 -8.45
CA GLU A 339 -12.99 6.51 -8.29
C GLU A 339 -12.78 7.52 -7.15
N PHE A 340 -11.96 7.18 -6.13
CA PHE A 340 -11.85 7.97 -4.91
C PHE A 340 -11.51 9.43 -5.15
N LYS A 341 -10.57 9.74 -6.01
CA LYS A 341 -10.16 11.12 -6.33
C LYS A 341 -11.27 11.97 -6.94
N TRP A 342 -12.25 11.36 -7.58
CA TRP A 342 -13.43 12.04 -8.13
C TRP A 342 -14.52 12.24 -7.07
N ASP A 343 -14.76 11.22 -6.25
CA ASP A 343 -15.68 11.28 -5.12
C ASP A 343 -15.21 12.27 -4.05
N ALA A 344 -13.90 12.40 -3.86
CA ALA A 344 -13.31 13.37 -2.96
C ALA A 344 -13.63 14.83 -3.31
N LYS A 345 -14.08 15.12 -4.53
CA LYS A 345 -14.59 16.44 -4.93
C LYS A 345 -15.98 16.75 -4.37
N LYS A 346 -16.68 15.76 -3.82
CA LYS A 346 -17.96 15.91 -3.14
C LYS A 346 -17.75 16.28 -1.66
N ASP A 347 -18.87 16.56 -0.97
CA ASP A 347 -18.83 16.84 0.46
C ASP A 347 -18.43 15.61 1.29
N TYR A 348 -18.12 15.83 2.57
CA TYR A 348 -17.67 14.78 3.48
C TYR A 348 -18.72 13.68 3.69
N GLU A 349 -20.00 14.06 3.84
CA GLU A 349 -21.05 13.08 4.11
C GLU A 349 -21.26 12.16 2.92
N TYR A 350 -21.29 12.70 1.70
CA TYR A 350 -21.37 11.88 0.50
C TYR A 350 -20.24 10.86 0.46
N LEU A 351 -19.01 11.33 0.63
CA LEU A 351 -17.82 10.49 0.57
C LEU A 351 -17.84 9.40 1.65
N PHE A 352 -18.01 9.79 2.90
CA PHE A 352 -17.87 8.88 4.03
C PHE A 352 -19.03 7.89 4.13
N SER A 353 -20.28 8.32 3.88
CA SER A 353 -21.45 7.44 3.94
C SER A 353 -21.47 6.44 2.78
N LYS A 354 -21.13 6.87 1.55
CA LYS A 354 -21.00 5.99 0.38
C LYS A 354 -20.00 4.88 0.64
N TYR A 355 -18.80 5.25 1.07
CA TYR A 355 -17.69 4.31 1.27
C TYR A 355 -17.97 3.36 2.42
N SER A 356 -18.50 3.85 3.54
CA SER A 356 -18.92 2.98 4.64
C SER A 356 -20.01 2.00 4.24
N LYS A 357 -21.01 2.45 3.47
CA LYS A 357 -22.11 1.59 3.01
C LYS A 357 -21.61 0.46 2.11
N ILE A 358 -20.74 0.77 1.15
CA ILE A 358 -20.22 -0.25 0.22
C ILE A 358 -19.28 -1.22 0.96
N SER A 359 -18.35 -0.70 1.79
CA SER A 359 -17.39 -1.52 2.52
C SER A 359 -18.04 -2.46 3.55
N ASN A 360 -19.13 -2.02 4.21
CA ASN A 360 -19.86 -2.85 5.16
C ASN A 360 -21.00 -3.66 4.52
N GLY A 361 -21.23 -3.48 3.22
CA GLY A 361 -22.28 -4.15 2.43
C GLY A 361 -21.69 -5.09 1.39
N GLU A 362 -21.65 -4.65 0.14
CA GLU A 362 -21.23 -5.44 -1.02
C GLU A 362 -19.77 -5.90 -0.95
N LEU A 363 -18.87 -5.07 -0.39
CA LEU A 363 -17.46 -5.39 -0.18
C LEU A 363 -17.16 -5.89 1.24
N LYS A 364 -18.15 -6.37 1.98
CA LYS A 364 -17.92 -6.99 3.29
C LYS A 364 -16.94 -8.17 3.14
N ASN A 365 -15.87 -8.19 3.92
CA ASN A 365 -14.71 -9.10 3.86
C ASN A 365 -13.67 -8.79 2.78
N TYR A 366 -13.88 -7.75 1.98
CA TYR A 366 -12.92 -7.22 1.01
C TYR A 366 -12.63 -5.76 1.31
N SER A 367 -11.66 -5.18 0.62
CA SER A 367 -11.30 -3.79 0.83
C SER A 367 -10.88 -3.10 -0.45
N VAL A 368 -10.77 -1.77 -0.39
CA VAL A 368 -10.19 -0.94 -1.44
C VAL A 368 -9.06 -0.11 -0.88
N LEU A 369 -8.09 0.23 -1.74
CA LEU A 369 -7.04 1.18 -1.45
C LEU A 369 -7.37 2.51 -2.11
N ASN A 370 -7.75 3.49 -1.29
CA ASN A 370 -8.10 4.83 -1.73
C ASN A 370 -6.85 5.70 -1.89
N TYR A 371 -6.79 6.50 -2.95
CA TYR A 371 -5.69 7.43 -3.19
C TYR A 371 -6.18 8.74 -3.80
N LEU A 372 -5.40 9.80 -3.63
CA LEU A 372 -5.65 11.13 -4.20
C LEU A 372 -4.55 11.58 -5.16
N SER A 373 -3.39 10.94 -5.11
CA SER A 373 -2.29 11.06 -6.05
C SER A 373 -1.53 9.73 -6.17
N SER A 374 -0.88 9.50 -7.30
CA SER A 374 -0.15 8.29 -7.63
C SER A 374 1.00 8.61 -8.59
N HIS A 375 1.81 7.62 -8.91
CA HIS A 375 2.99 7.77 -9.77
C HIS A 375 2.68 7.74 -11.28
N ASP A 376 1.50 7.30 -11.67
CA ASP A 376 1.08 7.07 -13.07
C ASP A 376 -0.29 7.65 -13.42
N ASP A 377 -0.98 8.23 -12.45
CA ASP A 377 -2.29 8.84 -12.66
C ASP A 377 -2.18 10.36 -12.81
N GLY A 378 -2.27 10.84 -14.04
CA GLY A 378 -2.11 12.25 -14.41
C GLY A 378 -3.18 13.23 -13.92
N GLY A 379 -4.19 12.76 -13.19
CA GLY A 379 -5.28 13.59 -12.65
C GLY A 379 -5.35 13.57 -11.12
N PRO A 380 -4.29 13.95 -10.37
CA PRO A 380 -4.35 13.99 -8.92
C PRO A 380 -5.39 15.00 -8.42
N PHE A 381 -5.97 14.73 -7.25
CA PHE A 381 -6.99 15.58 -6.63
C PHE A 381 -6.49 17.00 -6.37
N ASP A 382 -5.27 17.13 -5.86
CA ASP A 382 -4.62 18.41 -5.53
C ASP A 382 -3.24 18.53 -6.20
N ALA A 383 -3.24 18.66 -7.52
CA ALA A 383 -2.00 18.78 -8.30
C ALA A 383 -1.17 20.01 -7.92
N ALA A 384 -1.84 21.13 -7.64
CA ALA A 384 -1.22 22.40 -7.29
C ALA A 384 -0.83 22.51 -5.80
N ARG A 385 -1.16 21.51 -4.99
CA ARG A 385 -0.91 21.48 -3.53
C ARG A 385 -1.53 22.64 -2.75
N THR A 386 -2.63 23.20 -3.24
CA THR A 386 -3.36 24.31 -2.61
C THR A 386 -4.43 23.82 -1.61
N ASN A 387 -4.83 22.54 -1.68
CA ASN A 387 -5.87 21.93 -0.85
C ASN A 387 -5.32 20.82 0.05
N ASN A 388 -4.06 20.92 0.48
CA ASN A 388 -3.36 19.84 1.21
C ASN A 388 -4.09 19.42 2.49
N LYS A 389 -4.68 20.37 3.24
CA LYS A 389 -5.47 20.07 4.44
C LYS A 389 -6.72 19.22 4.12
N GLU A 390 -7.47 19.59 3.10
CA GLU A 390 -8.66 18.85 2.64
C GLU A 390 -8.27 17.47 2.11
N THR A 391 -7.17 17.38 1.37
CA THR A 391 -6.59 16.13 0.87
C THR A 391 -6.35 15.15 2.01
N ALA A 392 -5.63 15.56 3.06
CA ALA A 392 -5.37 14.74 4.24
C ALA A 392 -6.66 14.32 4.95
N THR A 393 -7.57 15.28 5.18
CA THR A 393 -8.82 15.04 5.91
C THR A 393 -9.70 14.01 5.19
N LYS A 394 -9.89 14.17 3.88
CA LYS A 394 -10.70 13.24 3.08
C LYS A 394 -10.07 11.87 2.97
N LEU A 395 -8.76 11.79 2.74
CA LEU A 395 -8.08 10.51 2.58
C LEU A 395 -8.01 9.74 3.91
N LEU A 396 -7.47 10.38 4.94
CA LEU A 396 -7.17 9.69 6.20
C LEU A 396 -8.40 9.44 7.08
N LEU A 397 -9.51 10.15 6.88
CA LEU A 397 -10.76 9.89 7.59
C LEU A 397 -11.77 9.07 6.79
N SER A 398 -11.43 8.60 5.58
CA SER A 398 -12.32 7.74 4.78
C SER A 398 -12.26 6.27 5.21
N PRO A 399 -13.38 5.51 5.05
CA PRO A 399 -13.38 4.05 5.10
C PRO A 399 -12.52 3.43 3.99
N GLY A 400 -11.99 2.23 4.24
CA GLY A 400 -11.03 1.53 3.36
C GLY A 400 -9.59 1.91 3.67
N LEU A 401 -8.61 1.25 3.04
CA LEU A 401 -7.19 1.60 3.18
C LEU A 401 -6.93 2.99 2.58
N ALA A 402 -5.97 3.69 3.16
CA ALA A 402 -5.53 5.00 2.66
C ALA A 402 -4.10 4.89 2.11
N GLN A 403 -3.91 5.21 0.83
CA GLN A 403 -2.59 5.35 0.22
C GLN A 403 -2.10 6.78 0.38
N VAL A 404 -1.04 6.96 1.14
CA VAL A 404 -0.27 8.21 1.19
C VAL A 404 0.84 8.09 0.15
N TYR A 405 0.74 8.80 -0.95
CA TYR A 405 1.79 8.85 -1.95
C TYR A 405 2.90 9.77 -1.47
N TYR A 406 4.16 9.33 -1.54
CA TYR A 406 5.28 10.06 -0.94
C TYR A 406 5.29 11.54 -1.35
N GLY A 407 5.33 12.38 -0.32
CA GLY A 407 5.27 13.83 -0.47
C GLY A 407 3.85 14.43 -0.49
N ASP A 408 2.78 13.65 -0.38
CA ASP A 408 1.43 14.18 -0.14
C ASP A 408 1.41 14.95 1.18
N GLU A 409 2.03 14.38 2.21
CA GLU A 409 2.12 14.93 3.55
C GLU A 409 2.98 16.19 3.66
N SER A 410 3.88 16.38 2.70
CA SER A 410 4.79 17.53 2.67
C SER A 410 4.49 18.52 1.54
N ALA A 411 3.34 18.36 0.88
CA ALA A 411 2.95 19.16 -0.28
C ALA A 411 4.02 19.18 -1.39
N ARG A 412 4.74 18.05 -1.60
CA ARG A 412 5.71 17.90 -2.69
C ARG A 412 5.04 18.20 -4.03
N SER A 413 5.67 19.02 -4.86
CA SER A 413 5.11 19.40 -6.14
C SER A 413 4.86 18.21 -7.05
N LEU A 414 3.68 18.15 -7.65
CA LEU A 414 3.30 17.23 -8.73
C LEU A 414 3.31 17.93 -10.11
N ILE A 415 3.71 19.20 -10.15
CA ILE A 415 3.87 19.98 -11.37
C ILE A 415 5.31 20.43 -11.41
N VAL A 416 6.10 19.80 -12.29
CA VAL A 416 7.52 20.10 -12.47
C VAL A 416 7.75 20.57 -13.90
N GLU A 417 8.11 21.83 -14.06
CA GLU A 417 8.38 22.43 -15.36
C GLU A 417 9.46 21.66 -16.13
N GLY A 418 9.27 21.49 -17.43
CA GLY A 418 10.21 20.82 -18.32
C GLY A 418 10.16 19.29 -18.27
N THR A 419 9.25 18.69 -17.51
CA THR A 419 8.95 17.26 -17.56
C THR A 419 7.86 16.95 -18.58
N GLN A 420 7.81 15.69 -19.03
CA GLN A 420 6.77 15.20 -19.92
C GLN A 420 6.11 13.95 -19.35
N GLY A 421 4.81 13.82 -19.58
CA GLY A 421 4.02 12.66 -19.12
C GLY A 421 4.04 12.53 -17.60
N ASP A 422 4.18 11.30 -17.13
CA ASP A 422 4.16 10.92 -15.72
C ASP A 422 5.40 11.32 -14.91
N ALA A 423 6.48 11.75 -15.58
CA ALA A 423 7.71 12.19 -14.91
C ALA A 423 7.47 13.32 -13.90
N THR A 424 6.49 14.20 -14.15
CA THR A 424 6.09 15.26 -13.22
C THR A 424 5.63 14.74 -11.85
N LEU A 425 5.04 13.55 -11.82
CA LEU A 425 4.54 12.91 -10.59
C LEU A 425 5.66 12.25 -9.76
N ARG A 426 6.86 12.10 -10.37
CA ARG A 426 7.98 11.28 -9.87
C ARG A 426 9.19 12.10 -9.47
N SER A 427 8.99 13.34 -8.98
CA SER A 427 10.08 14.17 -8.46
C SER A 427 10.65 13.61 -7.15
N LEU A 428 11.86 14.06 -6.80
CA LEU A 428 12.48 13.73 -5.52
C LEU A 428 11.64 14.19 -4.34
N MET A 429 11.72 13.46 -3.23
CA MET A 429 11.10 13.89 -1.97
C MET A 429 11.69 15.22 -1.49
N ASN A 430 10.83 16.14 -1.06
CA ASN A 430 11.20 17.50 -0.68
C ASN A 430 11.65 17.61 0.79
N TRP A 431 12.68 16.83 1.17
CA TRP A 431 13.21 16.77 2.54
C TRP A 431 13.64 18.12 3.09
N GLU A 432 14.17 19.02 2.26
CA GLU A 432 14.62 20.35 2.70
C GLU A 432 13.44 21.25 3.08
N ASP A 433 12.31 21.16 2.36
CA ASP A 433 11.09 21.90 2.73
C ASP A 433 10.56 21.43 4.09
N ILE A 434 10.60 20.13 4.36
CA ILE A 434 10.20 19.57 5.67
C ILE A 434 11.04 20.16 6.80
N LYS A 435 12.32 20.44 6.57
CA LYS A 435 13.22 21.00 7.58
C LYS A 435 13.03 22.51 7.79
N SER A 436 12.77 23.25 6.71
CA SER A 436 12.93 24.70 6.72
C SER A 436 11.70 25.51 6.31
N ASN A 437 10.68 24.90 5.69
CA ASN A 437 9.49 25.62 5.21
C ASN A 437 8.33 25.48 6.23
N PRO A 438 7.88 26.58 6.89
CA PRO A 438 6.81 26.54 7.87
C PRO A 438 5.47 26.02 7.35
N GLU A 439 5.12 26.30 6.08
CA GLU A 439 3.86 25.81 5.49
C GLU A 439 3.91 24.30 5.26
N THR A 440 5.05 23.76 4.81
CA THR A 440 5.29 22.32 4.70
C THR A 440 5.22 21.65 6.07
N GLN A 441 5.82 22.26 7.10
CA GLN A 441 5.77 21.72 8.47
C GLN A 441 4.35 21.71 9.03
N LYS A 442 3.56 22.74 8.75
CA LYS A 442 2.15 22.82 9.15
C LYS A 442 1.31 21.76 8.45
N ALA A 443 1.51 21.57 7.13
CA ALA A 443 0.87 20.52 6.38
C ALA A 443 1.21 19.14 6.97
N LEU A 444 2.50 18.85 7.14
CA LEU A 444 3.00 17.60 7.72
C LEU A 444 2.40 17.33 9.12
N LEU A 445 2.31 18.33 9.98
CA LEU A 445 1.72 18.18 11.31
C LEU A 445 0.24 17.76 11.23
N HIS A 446 -0.52 18.31 10.28
CA HIS A 446 -1.92 17.93 10.06
C HIS A 446 -2.02 16.46 9.63
N TRP A 447 -1.22 16.02 8.65
CA TRP A 447 -1.14 14.62 8.23
C TRP A 447 -0.76 13.69 9.39
N GLN A 448 0.21 14.08 10.22
CA GLN A 448 0.65 13.30 11.38
C GLN A 448 -0.49 13.13 12.40
N LYS A 449 -1.21 14.20 12.74
CA LYS A 449 -2.34 14.13 13.68
C LYS A 449 -3.45 13.21 13.20
N LEU A 450 -3.83 13.32 11.94
CA LEU A 450 -4.86 12.46 11.33
C LEU A 450 -4.37 11.01 11.19
N GLY A 451 -3.12 10.81 10.77
CA GLY A 451 -2.52 9.50 10.62
C GLY A 451 -2.42 8.75 11.95
N GLN A 452 -2.00 9.44 13.03
CA GLN A 452 -1.97 8.87 14.38
C GLN A 452 -3.36 8.49 14.86
N PHE A 453 -4.34 9.35 14.67
CA PHE A 453 -5.72 9.07 15.02
C PHE A 453 -6.25 7.84 14.25
N ARG A 454 -6.02 7.77 12.94
CA ARG A 454 -6.39 6.61 12.12
C ARG A 454 -5.70 5.33 12.58
N LYS A 455 -4.39 5.38 12.89
CA LYS A 455 -3.60 4.22 13.39
C LYS A 455 -4.16 3.66 14.70
N ASN A 456 -4.62 4.54 15.58
CA ASN A 456 -5.16 4.17 16.89
C ASN A 456 -6.62 3.72 16.85
N HIS A 457 -7.35 4.05 15.77
CA HIS A 457 -8.79 3.83 15.66
C HIS A 457 -9.17 3.03 14.41
N PRO A 458 -9.24 1.69 14.49
CA PRO A 458 -9.76 0.84 13.41
C PRO A 458 -11.16 1.26 12.93
N ALA A 459 -11.93 1.94 13.79
CA ALA A 459 -13.23 2.50 13.42
C ALA A 459 -13.16 3.45 12.23
N ILE A 460 -12.04 4.12 11.98
CA ILE A 460 -11.90 5.07 10.86
C ILE A 460 -12.00 4.36 9.51
N GLY A 461 -11.26 3.27 9.34
CA GLY A 461 -11.21 2.54 8.06
C GLY A 461 -12.26 1.44 7.95
N GLY A 462 -12.51 0.69 9.04
CA GLY A 462 -13.38 -0.49 9.03
C GLY A 462 -14.74 -0.29 9.71
N GLY A 463 -15.00 0.88 10.33
CA GLY A 463 -16.21 1.11 11.11
C GLY A 463 -17.43 1.54 10.31
N ILE A 464 -18.59 1.39 10.93
CA ILE A 464 -19.87 1.86 10.39
C ILE A 464 -19.99 3.36 10.63
N HIS A 465 -20.19 4.12 9.57
CA HIS A 465 -20.38 5.57 9.61
C HIS A 465 -21.83 5.96 9.97
N GLN A 466 -21.97 6.95 10.85
CA GLN A 466 -23.26 7.53 11.19
C GLN A 466 -23.14 9.05 11.36
N ARG A 467 -23.84 9.82 10.54
CA ARG A 467 -23.95 11.28 10.73
C ARG A 467 -24.75 11.60 12.00
N ILE A 468 -24.20 12.46 12.84
CA ILE A 468 -24.85 12.98 14.06
C ILE A 468 -25.50 14.34 13.78
N SER A 469 -24.77 15.23 13.07
CA SER A 469 -25.24 16.56 12.71
C SER A 469 -24.72 16.97 11.33
N SER A 470 -25.49 17.77 10.61
CA SER A 470 -25.06 18.34 9.33
C SER A 470 -24.46 19.74 9.47
N GLN A 471 -24.84 20.49 10.50
CA GLN A 471 -24.35 21.86 10.78
C GLN A 471 -24.31 22.08 12.30
N PRO A 472 -23.11 22.10 12.89
CA PRO A 472 -21.83 21.74 12.28
C PRO A 472 -21.79 20.27 11.86
N TYR A 473 -20.93 19.91 10.91
CA TYR A 473 -20.82 18.52 10.45
C TYR A 473 -20.12 17.66 11.50
N VAL A 474 -20.88 16.73 12.05
CA VAL A 474 -20.43 15.80 13.10
C VAL A 474 -20.90 14.39 12.74
N PHE A 475 -19.99 13.43 12.87
CA PHE A 475 -20.28 12.01 12.63
C PHE A 475 -19.56 11.11 13.63
N SER A 476 -20.04 9.88 13.74
CA SER A 476 -19.39 8.82 14.50
C SER A 476 -18.95 7.67 13.59
N ARG A 477 -17.98 6.91 14.07
CA ARG A 477 -17.60 5.62 13.53
C ARG A 477 -17.52 4.59 14.65
N THR A 478 -18.07 3.41 14.39
CA THR A 478 -18.03 2.28 15.34
C THR A 478 -17.54 1.03 14.62
N TYR A 479 -16.48 0.45 15.14
CA TYR A 479 -15.91 -0.82 14.71
C TYR A 479 -16.05 -1.82 15.84
N THR A 480 -16.62 -3.01 15.57
CA THR A 480 -16.84 -4.04 16.57
C THR A 480 -16.47 -5.41 16.03
N THR A 481 -15.70 -6.14 16.83
CA THR A 481 -15.44 -7.57 16.67
C THR A 481 -15.93 -8.32 17.91
N ASN A 482 -15.79 -9.62 17.95
CA ASN A 482 -16.16 -10.42 19.13
C ASN A 482 -15.42 -10.01 20.42
N THR A 483 -14.24 -9.43 20.30
CA THR A 483 -13.33 -9.14 21.43
C THR A 483 -12.92 -7.68 21.57
N TYR A 484 -13.28 -6.82 20.62
CA TYR A 484 -12.82 -5.44 20.59
C TYR A 484 -13.89 -4.51 20.03
N THR A 485 -14.05 -3.35 20.64
CA THR A 485 -14.92 -2.26 20.16
C THR A 485 -14.16 -0.95 20.19
N ASP A 486 -14.21 -0.24 19.09
CA ASP A 486 -13.66 1.09 18.93
C ASP A 486 -14.74 2.07 18.45
N GLN A 487 -14.82 3.23 19.10
CA GLN A 487 -15.82 4.25 18.82
C GLN A 487 -15.19 5.63 18.85
N VAL A 488 -15.47 6.42 17.83
CA VAL A 488 -14.99 7.79 17.72
C VAL A 488 -16.12 8.73 17.31
N VAL A 489 -16.00 10.01 17.69
CA VAL A 489 -16.85 11.09 17.17
C VAL A 489 -15.96 12.17 16.58
N ILE A 490 -16.28 12.61 15.38
CA ILE A 490 -15.48 13.56 14.62
C ILE A 490 -16.35 14.75 14.19
N GLY A 491 -15.84 15.95 14.41
CA GLY A 491 -16.40 17.19 13.90
C GLY A 491 -15.46 17.86 12.92
N LEU A 492 -15.95 18.29 11.77
CA LEU A 492 -15.20 18.96 10.70
C LEU A 492 -15.85 20.31 10.38
N ASP A 493 -15.03 21.25 9.88
CA ASP A 493 -15.44 22.60 9.52
C ASP A 493 -16.14 23.32 10.70
N LEU A 494 -15.62 23.13 11.89
CA LEU A 494 -16.15 23.71 13.12
C LEU A 494 -15.71 25.16 13.29
N PRO A 495 -16.48 25.98 14.04
CA PRO A 495 -16.02 27.32 14.39
C PRO A 495 -14.76 27.27 15.26
N ILE A 496 -13.89 28.25 15.08
CA ILE A 496 -12.72 28.47 15.94
C ILE A 496 -13.18 28.92 17.33
N GLY A 497 -12.47 28.53 18.37
CA GLY A 497 -12.79 28.84 19.76
C GLY A 497 -13.70 27.79 20.39
N LYS A 498 -14.63 28.23 21.24
CA LYS A 498 -15.54 27.34 21.96
C LYS A 498 -16.58 26.73 21.02
N LYS A 499 -16.71 25.41 21.04
CA LYS A 499 -17.64 24.64 20.23
C LYS A 499 -18.29 23.50 21.02
N GLU A 500 -19.52 23.19 20.72
CA GLU A 500 -20.25 22.09 21.33
C GLU A 500 -20.58 21.02 20.29
N LEU A 501 -20.40 19.76 20.65
CA LEU A 501 -20.75 18.61 19.82
C LEU A 501 -21.69 17.66 20.57
N SER A 502 -22.73 17.19 19.87
CA SER A 502 -23.60 16.13 20.39
C SER A 502 -22.89 14.79 20.25
N VAL A 503 -22.81 14.02 21.34
CA VAL A 503 -22.11 12.73 21.42
C VAL A 503 -22.90 11.66 22.16
N GLY A 504 -24.06 11.99 22.71
CA GLY A 504 -24.84 11.15 23.62
C GLY A 504 -25.33 9.83 23.03
N THR A 505 -25.38 9.70 21.69
CA THR A 505 -25.68 8.44 21.02
C THR A 505 -24.53 7.43 21.07
N ILE A 506 -23.31 7.91 21.31
CA ILE A 506 -22.08 7.11 21.33
C ILE A 506 -21.48 7.05 22.74
N PHE A 507 -21.42 8.18 23.43
CA PHE A 507 -20.79 8.31 24.75
C PHE A 507 -21.82 8.78 25.78
N ARG A 508 -21.90 8.07 26.92
CA ARG A 508 -22.80 8.38 28.03
C ARG A 508 -22.30 9.57 28.83
N ASP A 509 -23.21 10.25 29.51
CA ASP A 509 -22.87 11.32 30.46
C ASP A 509 -21.86 10.83 31.49
N GLY A 510 -20.92 11.69 31.85
CA GLY A 510 -19.79 11.40 32.73
C GLY A 510 -18.59 10.72 32.05
N THR A 511 -18.69 10.35 30.75
CA THR A 511 -17.55 9.81 30.01
C THR A 511 -16.52 10.91 29.80
N LYS A 512 -15.27 10.63 30.19
CA LYS A 512 -14.11 11.49 29.85
C LYS A 512 -13.64 11.18 28.45
N LEU A 513 -13.46 12.20 27.65
CA LEU A 513 -13.00 12.13 26.27
C LEU A 513 -11.82 13.08 26.07
N LYS A 514 -11.00 12.77 25.09
CA LYS A 514 -9.93 13.61 24.61
C LYS A 514 -10.16 13.97 23.16
N ASP A 515 -9.93 15.22 22.81
CA ASP A 515 -9.77 15.61 21.42
C ASP A 515 -8.32 15.32 20.99
N ALA A 516 -8.11 14.26 20.25
CA ALA A 516 -6.77 13.85 19.79
C ALA A 516 -6.10 14.90 18.90
N TYR A 517 -6.88 15.79 18.27
CA TYR A 517 -6.33 16.82 17.39
C TYR A 517 -5.72 17.99 18.17
N SER A 518 -6.43 18.53 19.16
CA SER A 518 -5.95 19.63 20.00
C SER A 518 -5.26 19.19 21.28
N GLY A 519 -5.45 17.93 21.70
CA GLY A 519 -4.99 17.43 22.99
C GLY A 519 -5.88 17.81 24.18
N LYS A 520 -6.99 18.53 23.97
CA LYS A 520 -7.89 18.99 25.03
C LYS A 520 -8.74 17.84 25.56
N GLU A 521 -8.95 17.84 26.87
CA GLU A 521 -9.86 16.90 27.53
C GLU A 521 -11.23 17.53 27.78
N THR A 522 -12.27 16.70 27.80
CA THR A 522 -13.64 17.11 28.06
C THR A 522 -14.42 15.97 28.73
N THR A 523 -15.58 16.29 29.27
CA THR A 523 -16.49 15.30 29.85
C THR A 523 -17.87 15.46 29.24
N VAL A 524 -18.53 14.35 28.95
CA VAL A 524 -19.90 14.37 28.40
C VAL A 524 -20.88 14.82 29.46
N VAL A 525 -21.67 15.86 29.15
CA VAL A 525 -22.73 16.41 30.01
C VAL A 525 -23.98 16.65 29.15
N ASN A 526 -25.11 16.07 29.56
CA ASN A 526 -26.38 16.15 28.82
C ASN A 526 -26.23 15.72 27.35
N GLY A 527 -25.45 14.67 27.10
CA GLY A 527 -25.20 14.12 25.76
C GLY A 527 -24.32 14.98 24.86
N LYS A 528 -23.64 15.99 25.42
CA LYS A 528 -22.76 16.92 24.68
C LYS A 528 -21.39 17.02 25.30
N VAL A 529 -20.44 17.48 24.50
CA VAL A 529 -19.12 17.94 24.94
C VAL A 529 -18.88 19.37 24.52
N SER A 530 -18.05 20.09 25.29
CA SER A 530 -17.58 21.44 24.96
C SER A 530 -16.06 21.42 24.84
N ILE A 531 -15.55 21.90 23.71
CA ILE A 531 -14.12 22.03 23.41
C ILE A 531 -13.83 23.49 23.05
N ASP A 532 -12.77 24.04 23.63
CA ASP A 532 -12.27 25.37 23.25
C ASP A 532 -10.88 25.20 22.62
N SER A 533 -10.80 25.33 21.31
CA SER A 533 -9.55 25.17 20.56
C SER A 533 -9.51 26.08 19.33
N GLU A 534 -8.30 26.42 18.91
CA GLU A 534 -8.00 27.20 17.71
C GLU A 534 -8.21 26.43 16.40
N PHE A 535 -8.65 25.16 16.47
CA PHE A 535 -8.82 24.29 15.31
C PHE A 535 -10.30 24.17 14.92
N ASP A 536 -10.53 24.00 13.63
CA ASP A 536 -11.85 23.74 13.02
C ASP A 536 -12.18 22.23 12.90
N ILE A 537 -11.37 21.40 13.56
CA ILE A 537 -11.51 19.93 13.60
C ILE A 537 -11.45 19.46 15.05
N VAL A 538 -12.27 18.47 15.38
CA VAL A 538 -12.27 17.75 16.66
C VAL A 538 -12.29 16.25 16.40
N LEU A 539 -11.40 15.51 17.03
CA LEU A 539 -11.25 14.06 16.93
C LEU A 539 -11.41 13.45 18.33
N LEU A 540 -12.65 13.07 18.69
CA LEU A 540 -12.93 12.58 20.04
C LEU A 540 -12.65 11.08 20.18
N GLU A 541 -11.85 10.76 21.18
CA GLU A 541 -11.51 9.42 21.64
C GLU A 541 -11.71 9.26 23.17
N LYS A 542 -11.80 7.99 23.65
CA LYS A 542 -11.85 7.65 25.08
C LYS A 542 -10.46 7.65 25.70
#